data_db778a8abf44c9203007f97f31c3099a
#
_entry.id   db778a8abf44c9203007f97f31c3099a
#
_cell.length_a   1.000
_cell.length_b   1.000
_cell.length_c   1.000
_cell.angle_alpha   90.00
_cell.angle_beta   90.00
_cell.angle_gamma   90.00
#
_symmetry.space_group_name_H-M   'P 1'
#
loop_
_entity.id
_entity.type
_entity.pdbx_description
1 polymer ?
#
loop_
_entity_poly.entity_id
_entity_poly.type
_entity_poly.pdbx_seq_one_letter_code
_entity_poly.pdbx_strand_id
1 'polypeptide(L)'
;MSKTIASAPTEFEPAFIAGLKAIFEEKIVFNRVLGLQITDLRPELVTACIAMRPELVGHYSYNRLHGGVISAGLDAMGGLACMAAIGARHMDEPPEQRLHRFAKLGTIDLRIDYLRPGIGEHFTLHAEVLRLGSRVASTRMEFRGADGKLLSTGAGAYIVS
;
A
#
# COMPACT_ATOMS: atom_id res chain seq x y z
N MET A 1 -36.25 6.03 16.65
CA MET A 1 -34.81 6.35 16.66
C MET A 1 -34.02 5.05 16.61
N SER A 2 -33.60 4.65 15.41
CA SER A 2 -32.78 3.45 15.24
C SER A 2 -31.34 3.80 15.63
N LYS A 3 -30.81 3.20 16.70
CA LYS A 3 -29.39 3.26 17.04
C LYS A 3 -28.63 2.46 15.99
N THR A 4 -27.92 3.14 15.10
CA THR A 4 -26.91 2.51 14.26
C THR A 4 -25.83 1.96 15.21
N ILE A 5 -25.84 0.65 15.40
CA ILE A 5 -24.74 -0.05 16.08
C ILE A 5 -23.53 0.09 15.16
N ALA A 6 -22.57 0.91 15.55
CA ALA A 6 -21.29 0.93 14.88
C ALA A 6 -20.69 -0.49 15.00
N SER A 7 -20.56 -1.19 13.88
CA SER A 7 -19.86 -2.47 13.86
C SER A 7 -18.43 -2.25 14.35
N ALA A 8 -17.95 -3.14 15.22
CA ALA A 8 -16.54 -3.13 15.63
C ALA A 8 -15.66 -3.11 14.37
N PRO A 9 -14.51 -2.40 14.38
CA PRO A 9 -13.61 -2.40 13.23
C PRO A 9 -13.23 -3.83 12.89
N THR A 10 -13.30 -4.17 11.61
CA THR A 10 -12.93 -5.49 11.12
C THR A 10 -11.42 -5.67 11.31
N GLU A 11 -11.03 -6.61 12.15
CA GLU A 11 -9.63 -6.98 12.31
C GLU A 11 -9.35 -8.22 11.47
N PHE A 12 -8.19 -8.25 10.83
CA PHE A 12 -7.75 -9.42 10.07
C PHE A 12 -7.13 -10.48 10.99
N GLU A 13 -7.35 -11.74 10.64
CA GLU A 13 -6.70 -12.87 11.31
C GLU A 13 -5.16 -12.82 11.12
N PRO A 14 -4.38 -13.26 12.11
CA PRO A 14 -2.93 -13.31 12.00
C PRO A 14 -2.42 -14.02 10.74
N ALA A 15 -3.09 -15.08 10.30
CA ALA A 15 -2.73 -15.83 9.08
C ALA A 15 -2.90 -14.99 7.81
N PHE A 16 -3.94 -14.16 7.72
CA PHE A 16 -4.14 -13.27 6.58
C PHE A 16 -3.10 -12.15 6.55
N ILE A 17 -2.83 -11.54 7.71
CA ILE A 17 -1.78 -10.51 7.87
C ILE A 17 -0.42 -11.08 7.46
N ALA A 18 -0.05 -12.24 7.98
CA ALA A 18 1.22 -12.89 7.66
C ALA A 18 1.32 -13.23 6.16
N GLY A 19 0.23 -13.68 5.55
CA GLY A 19 0.17 -13.97 4.12
C GLY A 19 0.36 -12.73 3.24
N LEU A 20 -0.27 -11.60 3.58
CA LEU A 20 -0.07 -10.34 2.87
C LEU A 20 1.36 -9.82 3.02
N LYS A 21 1.92 -9.89 4.23
CA LYS A 21 3.33 -9.54 4.46
C LYS A 21 4.27 -10.42 3.62
N ALA A 22 4.08 -11.73 3.62
CA ALA A 22 4.88 -12.63 2.81
C ALA A 22 4.81 -12.30 1.31
N ILE A 23 3.63 -11.94 0.80
CA ILE A 23 3.46 -11.53 -0.61
C ILE A 23 4.19 -10.22 -0.87
N PHE A 24 3.86 -9.17 -0.12
CA PHE A 24 4.29 -7.80 -0.45
C PHE A 24 5.72 -7.47 0.01
N GLU A 25 6.22 -8.09 1.07
CA GLU A 25 7.59 -7.85 1.56
C GLU A 25 8.62 -8.82 0.96
N GLU A 26 8.21 -10.06 0.61
CA GLU A 26 9.17 -11.12 0.26
C GLU A 26 8.99 -11.66 -1.16
N LYS A 27 7.77 -12.07 -1.56
CA LYS A 27 7.51 -12.74 -2.84
C LYS A 27 7.53 -11.78 -4.02
N ILE A 28 7.08 -10.53 -3.84
CA ILE A 28 7.29 -9.47 -4.82
C ILE A 28 8.75 -9.01 -4.69
N VAL A 29 9.62 -9.59 -5.50
CA VAL A 29 11.07 -9.38 -5.41
C VAL A 29 11.44 -7.91 -5.55
N PHE A 30 10.73 -7.15 -6.37
CA PHE A 30 10.97 -5.72 -6.54
C PHE A 30 10.69 -4.92 -5.26
N ASN A 31 9.69 -5.27 -4.48
CA ASN A 31 9.42 -4.64 -3.18
C ASN A 31 10.56 -4.89 -2.17
N ARG A 32 11.24 -6.04 -2.28
CA ARG A 32 12.45 -6.30 -1.48
C ARG A 32 13.58 -5.34 -1.85
N VAL A 33 13.73 -5.03 -3.14
CA VAL A 33 14.72 -4.03 -3.59
C VAL A 33 14.41 -2.66 -3.01
N LEU A 34 13.13 -2.29 -2.91
CA LEU A 34 12.70 -1.05 -2.25
C LEU A 34 12.91 -1.08 -0.73
N GLY A 35 12.93 -2.26 -0.14
CA GLY A 35 12.94 -2.43 1.31
C GLY A 35 11.60 -2.09 1.96
N LEU A 36 10.49 -2.33 1.24
CA LEU A 36 9.14 -2.06 1.73
C LEU A 36 8.82 -2.97 2.91
N GLN A 37 8.40 -2.38 4.03
CA GLN A 37 7.97 -3.09 5.23
C GLN A 37 6.59 -2.60 5.67
N ILE A 38 5.63 -3.51 5.75
CA ILE A 38 4.26 -3.22 6.18
C ILE A 38 4.26 -3.03 7.70
N THR A 39 3.74 -1.87 8.14
CA THR A 39 3.67 -1.51 9.56
C THR A 39 2.27 -1.62 10.13
N ASP A 40 1.22 -1.47 9.32
CA ASP A 40 -0.16 -1.63 9.74
C ASP A 40 -1.05 -2.11 8.57
N LEU A 41 -1.97 -3.01 8.85
CA LEU A 41 -2.91 -3.60 7.91
C LEU A 41 -4.33 -3.55 8.46
N ARG A 42 -5.10 -2.56 8.00
CA ARG A 42 -6.53 -2.44 8.29
C ARG A 42 -7.32 -2.38 6.98
N PRO A 43 -8.60 -2.78 6.98
CA PRO A 43 -9.43 -2.69 5.78
C PRO A 43 -9.49 -1.30 5.15
N GLU A 44 -9.48 -0.26 5.98
CA GLU A 44 -9.66 1.13 5.57
C GLU A 44 -8.35 1.81 5.18
N LEU A 45 -7.23 1.38 5.77
CA LEU A 45 -5.94 2.02 5.60
C LEU A 45 -4.81 1.02 5.79
N VAL A 46 -3.89 0.97 4.85
CA VAL A 46 -2.64 0.22 4.97
C VAL A 46 -1.46 1.18 5.09
N THR A 47 -0.50 0.80 5.92
CA THR A 47 0.70 1.62 6.17
C THR A 47 1.96 0.77 6.03
N ALA A 48 2.98 1.36 5.44
CA ALA A 48 4.31 0.75 5.31
C ALA A 48 5.40 1.81 5.47
N CYS A 49 6.63 1.35 5.59
CA CYS A 49 7.80 2.22 5.60
C CYS A 49 8.88 1.73 4.63
N ILE A 50 9.72 2.67 4.20
CA ILE A 50 10.94 2.43 3.43
C ILE A 50 12.07 3.20 4.11
N ALA A 51 13.14 2.51 4.50
CA ALA A 51 14.35 3.15 5.01
C ALA A 51 15.19 3.70 3.86
N MET A 52 15.79 4.88 4.04
CA MET A 52 16.71 5.44 3.06
C MET A 52 18.00 4.60 2.99
N ARG A 53 18.44 4.36 1.78
CA ARG A 53 19.67 3.62 1.50
C ARG A 53 20.38 4.24 0.28
N PRO A 54 21.70 4.07 0.13
CA PRO A 54 22.45 4.62 -1.00
C PRO A 54 21.89 4.22 -2.37
N GLU A 55 21.37 3.00 -2.49
CA GLU A 55 20.81 2.45 -3.75
C GLU A 55 19.51 3.15 -4.18
N LEU A 56 18.86 3.86 -3.27
CA LEU A 56 17.60 4.57 -3.53
C LEU A 56 17.81 6.05 -3.90
N VAL A 57 19.06 6.53 -3.89
CA VAL A 57 19.39 7.93 -4.20
C VAL A 57 19.16 8.22 -5.67
N GLY A 58 18.36 9.22 -5.95
CA GLY A 58 18.11 9.75 -7.29
C GLY A 58 18.93 11.00 -7.60
N HIS A 59 19.18 11.84 -6.58
CA HIS A 59 20.00 13.04 -6.72
C HIS A 59 21.13 13.02 -5.70
N TYR A 60 22.32 12.68 -6.17
CA TYR A 60 23.50 12.42 -5.33
C TYR A 60 23.96 13.63 -4.50
N SER A 61 23.83 14.86 -5.04
CA SER A 61 24.32 16.07 -4.35
C SER A 61 23.50 16.42 -3.09
N TYR A 62 22.26 15.95 -3.00
CA TYR A 62 21.34 16.27 -1.90
C TYR A 62 20.87 15.04 -1.13
N ASN A 63 21.42 13.87 -1.41
CA ASN A 63 20.96 12.60 -0.86
C ASN A 63 19.43 12.44 -0.98
N ARG A 64 18.89 12.84 -2.14
CA ARG A 64 17.45 12.85 -2.41
C ARG A 64 17.01 11.50 -2.96
N LEU A 65 15.90 11.00 -2.43
CA LEU A 65 15.25 9.78 -2.90
C LEU A 65 14.86 9.89 -4.38
N HIS A 66 15.09 8.81 -5.13
CA HIS A 66 14.68 8.74 -6.54
C HIS A 66 13.15 8.73 -6.66
N GLY A 67 12.59 9.52 -7.58
CA GLY A 67 11.15 9.56 -7.81
C GLY A 67 10.55 8.21 -8.19
N GLY A 68 11.31 7.35 -8.85
CA GLY A 68 10.92 5.97 -9.16
C GLY A 68 10.68 5.11 -7.91
N VAL A 69 11.41 5.35 -6.82
CA VAL A 69 11.16 4.68 -5.53
C VAL A 69 9.81 5.09 -4.97
N ILE A 70 9.50 6.37 -5.06
CA ILE A 70 8.21 6.92 -4.61
C ILE A 70 7.06 6.31 -5.42
N SER A 71 7.14 6.35 -6.75
CA SER A 71 6.07 5.82 -7.60
C SER A 71 5.91 4.31 -7.45
N ALA A 72 7.01 3.54 -7.40
CA ALA A 72 6.96 2.10 -7.18
C ALA A 72 6.42 1.72 -5.80
N GLY A 73 6.82 2.46 -4.76
CA GLY A 73 6.30 2.26 -3.41
C GLY A 73 4.81 2.54 -3.33
N LEU A 74 4.34 3.63 -3.93
CA LEU A 74 2.90 3.97 -3.95
C LEU A 74 2.10 2.97 -4.78
N ASP A 75 2.62 2.47 -5.91
CA ASP A 75 1.98 1.42 -6.68
C ASP A 75 1.80 0.13 -5.84
N ALA A 76 2.85 -0.32 -5.17
CA ALA A 76 2.78 -1.46 -4.27
C ALA A 76 1.72 -1.26 -3.17
N MET A 77 1.66 -0.05 -2.59
CA MET A 77 0.71 0.27 -1.54
C MET A 77 -0.73 0.31 -2.03
N GLY A 78 -0.99 0.81 -3.24
CA GLY A 78 -2.31 0.76 -3.86
C GLY A 78 -2.79 -0.69 -4.05
N GLY A 79 -1.90 -1.58 -4.51
CA GLY A 79 -2.17 -3.01 -4.61
C GLY A 79 -2.45 -3.66 -3.25
N LEU A 80 -1.67 -3.32 -2.24
CA LEU A 80 -1.88 -3.81 -0.87
C LEU A 80 -3.23 -3.35 -0.30
N ALA A 81 -3.59 -2.07 -0.51
CA ALA A 81 -4.90 -1.55 -0.09
C ALA A 81 -6.06 -2.29 -0.78
N CYS A 82 -5.92 -2.62 -2.07
CA CYS A 82 -6.90 -3.43 -2.79
C CYS A 82 -7.03 -4.83 -2.15
N MET A 83 -5.93 -5.48 -1.81
CA MET A 83 -5.95 -6.79 -1.16
C MET A 83 -6.57 -6.74 0.24
N ALA A 84 -6.31 -5.70 1.01
CA ALA A 84 -6.95 -5.48 2.30
C ALA A 84 -8.47 -5.29 2.15
N ALA A 85 -8.91 -4.45 1.22
CA ALA A 85 -10.33 -4.22 0.95
C ALA A 85 -11.05 -5.49 0.43
N ILE A 86 -10.40 -6.28 -0.44
CA ILE A 86 -10.90 -7.58 -0.91
C ILE A 86 -11.00 -8.55 0.27
N GLY A 87 -9.96 -8.62 1.10
CA GLY A 87 -9.95 -9.47 2.29
C GLY A 87 -11.10 -9.16 3.25
N ALA A 88 -11.39 -7.88 3.44
CA ALA A 88 -12.51 -7.43 4.28
C ALA A 88 -13.89 -7.76 3.69
N ARG A 89 -14.01 -7.75 2.35
CA ARG A 89 -15.26 -8.12 1.66
C ARG A 89 -15.58 -9.61 1.75
N HIS A 90 -14.58 -10.44 1.94
CA HIS A 90 -14.68 -11.91 1.91
C HIS A 90 -14.24 -12.56 3.23
N MET A 91 -14.63 -11.97 4.35
CA MET A 91 -14.27 -12.49 5.70
C MET A 91 -14.86 -13.87 6.01
N ASP A 92 -15.86 -14.31 5.25
CA ASP A 92 -16.44 -15.66 5.27
C ASP A 92 -15.56 -16.72 4.59
N GLU A 93 -14.59 -16.30 3.79
CA GLU A 93 -13.61 -17.19 3.15
C GLU A 93 -12.38 -17.39 4.03
N PRO A 94 -11.72 -18.57 3.98
CA PRO A 94 -10.47 -18.77 4.70
C PRO A 94 -9.35 -17.84 4.16
N PRO A 95 -8.37 -17.47 5.00
CA PRO A 95 -7.29 -16.55 4.62
C PRO A 95 -6.58 -16.93 3.32
N GLU A 96 -6.29 -18.20 3.10
CA GLU A 96 -5.62 -18.69 1.89
C GLU A 96 -6.39 -18.38 0.61
N GLN A 97 -7.71 -18.55 0.64
CA GLN A 97 -8.57 -18.27 -0.51
C GLN A 97 -8.60 -16.76 -0.81
N ARG A 98 -8.66 -15.93 0.20
CA ARG A 98 -8.59 -14.46 0.05
C ARG A 98 -7.24 -14.03 -0.51
N LEU A 99 -6.13 -14.59 -0.03
CA LEU A 99 -4.78 -14.33 -0.51
C LEU A 99 -4.59 -14.77 -1.97
N HIS A 100 -5.22 -15.86 -2.39
CA HIS A 100 -5.14 -16.34 -3.78
C HIS A 100 -5.70 -15.34 -4.79
N ARG A 101 -6.58 -14.44 -4.37
CA ARG A 101 -7.12 -13.36 -5.22
C ARG A 101 -6.05 -12.39 -5.72
N PHE A 102 -4.87 -12.35 -5.09
CA PHE A 102 -3.71 -11.60 -5.57
C PHE A 102 -3.32 -11.97 -7.01
N ALA A 103 -3.55 -13.21 -7.45
CA ALA A 103 -3.23 -13.65 -8.81
C ALA A 103 -3.93 -12.84 -9.90
N LYS A 104 -5.03 -12.17 -9.58
CA LYS A 104 -5.80 -11.35 -10.52
C LYS A 104 -5.57 -9.84 -10.36
N LEU A 105 -4.79 -9.44 -9.37
CA LEU A 105 -4.48 -8.04 -9.12
C LEU A 105 -3.50 -7.51 -10.16
N GLY A 106 -3.79 -6.37 -10.72
CA GLY A 106 -2.88 -5.69 -11.65
C GLY A 106 -3.14 -4.19 -11.71
N THR A 107 -2.09 -3.41 -11.87
CA THR A 107 -2.16 -1.97 -12.02
C THR A 107 -2.64 -1.62 -13.42
N ILE A 108 -3.69 -0.79 -13.52
CA ILE A 108 -4.22 -0.29 -14.78
C ILE A 108 -3.67 1.11 -15.07
N ASP A 109 -3.68 1.97 -14.05
CA ASP A 109 -3.26 3.35 -14.14
C ASP A 109 -2.69 3.82 -12.81
N LEU A 110 -1.70 4.71 -12.89
CA LEU A 110 -1.05 5.29 -11.73
C LEU A 110 -0.67 6.75 -12.05
N ARG A 111 -1.17 7.66 -11.26
CA ARG A 111 -0.77 9.06 -11.28
C ARG A 111 -0.07 9.40 -9.97
N ILE A 112 1.10 10.04 -10.08
CA ILE A 112 1.88 10.50 -8.94
C ILE A 112 2.11 12.00 -9.07
N ASP A 113 1.83 12.75 -8.02
CA ASP A 113 2.15 14.15 -7.90
C ASP A 113 3.31 14.31 -6.89
N TYR A 114 4.48 14.75 -7.38
CA TYR A 114 5.67 14.98 -6.57
C TYR A 114 5.64 16.41 -6.04
N LEU A 115 5.39 16.57 -4.76
CA LEU A 115 5.16 17.87 -4.13
C LEU A 115 6.41 18.44 -3.46
N ARG A 116 7.22 17.56 -2.85
CA ARG A 116 8.44 17.91 -2.10
C ARG A 116 9.51 16.85 -2.29
N PRO A 117 10.81 17.23 -2.20
CA PRO A 117 11.91 16.27 -2.28
C PRO A 117 11.86 15.27 -1.12
N GLY A 118 12.15 14.00 -1.41
CA GLY A 118 12.30 12.95 -0.41
C GLY A 118 13.70 12.98 0.19
N ILE A 119 13.86 13.64 1.33
CA ILE A 119 15.11 13.72 2.09
C ILE A 119 14.82 13.27 3.53
N GLY A 120 15.62 12.36 4.06
CA GLY A 120 15.46 11.83 5.41
C GLY A 120 15.97 10.40 5.53
N GLU A 121 15.86 9.83 6.71
CA GLU A 121 16.36 8.48 7.03
C GLU A 121 15.35 7.39 6.70
N HIS A 122 14.06 7.72 6.74
CA HIS A 122 12.98 6.80 6.39
C HIS A 122 11.74 7.57 5.91
N PHE A 123 10.85 6.84 5.28
CA PHE A 123 9.60 7.36 4.70
C PHE A 123 8.44 6.46 5.08
N THR A 124 7.27 7.07 5.27
CA THR A 124 6.02 6.36 5.56
C THR A 124 5.07 6.45 4.37
N LEU A 125 4.48 5.33 4.01
CA LEU A 125 3.54 5.20 2.90
C LEU A 125 2.17 4.82 3.45
N HIS A 126 1.14 5.49 2.95
CA HIS A 126 -0.26 5.20 3.28
C HIS A 126 -1.05 4.93 2.01
N ALA A 127 -2.00 4.01 2.07
CA ALA A 127 -2.93 3.78 0.96
C ALA A 127 -4.31 3.35 1.47
N GLU A 128 -5.32 3.81 0.76
CA GLU A 128 -6.72 3.44 0.99
C GLU A 128 -7.44 3.19 -0.34
N VAL A 129 -8.46 2.34 -0.30
CA VAL A 129 -9.37 2.14 -1.41
C VAL A 129 -10.54 3.12 -1.29
N LEU A 130 -10.69 3.99 -2.28
CA LEU A 130 -11.82 4.92 -2.36
C LEU A 130 -13.09 4.22 -2.83
N ARG A 131 -12.94 3.25 -3.75
CA ARG A 131 -14.03 2.44 -4.27
C ARG A 131 -13.51 1.08 -4.70
N LEU A 132 -14.11 0.02 -4.18
CA LEU A 132 -13.90 -1.35 -4.64
C LEU A 132 -15.10 -1.78 -5.48
N GLY A 133 -14.92 -1.79 -6.81
CA GLY A 133 -15.89 -2.32 -7.76
C GLY A 133 -15.78 -3.84 -7.91
N SER A 134 -16.57 -4.42 -8.83
CA SER A 134 -16.49 -5.84 -9.15
C SER A 134 -15.24 -6.21 -9.96
N ARG A 135 -14.76 -5.29 -10.79
CA ARG A 135 -13.60 -5.51 -11.68
C ARG A 135 -12.44 -4.55 -11.42
N VAL A 136 -12.73 -3.34 -10.97
CA VAL A 136 -11.74 -2.27 -10.81
C VAL A 136 -11.89 -1.63 -9.43
N ALA A 137 -10.76 -1.40 -8.77
CA ALA A 137 -10.65 -0.57 -7.58
C ALA A 137 -9.96 0.75 -7.90
N SER A 138 -10.39 1.82 -7.22
CA SER A 138 -9.73 3.13 -7.23
C SER A 138 -9.12 3.40 -5.87
N THR A 139 -7.90 3.90 -5.85
CA THR A 139 -7.11 4.09 -4.64
C THR A 139 -6.58 5.51 -4.51
N ARG A 140 -6.26 5.90 -3.29
CA ARG A 140 -5.50 7.09 -2.95
C ARG A 140 -4.32 6.71 -2.08
N MET A 141 -3.15 7.27 -2.38
CA MET A 141 -1.91 6.98 -1.68
C MET A 141 -1.17 8.24 -1.30
N GLU A 142 -0.39 8.16 -0.22
CA GLU A 142 0.46 9.23 0.27
C GLU A 142 1.85 8.71 0.60
N PHE A 143 2.86 9.49 0.26
CA PHE A 143 4.25 9.27 0.62
C PHE A 143 4.71 10.41 1.51
N ARG A 144 5.16 10.10 2.73
CA ARG A 144 5.48 11.07 3.78
C ARG A 144 6.91 10.93 4.26
N GLY A 145 7.52 12.04 4.62
CA GLY A 145 8.80 12.06 5.33
C GLY A 145 8.68 11.59 6.78
N ALA A 146 9.81 11.36 7.43
CA ALA A 146 9.89 10.98 8.84
C ALA A 146 9.26 12.02 9.78
N ASP A 147 9.24 13.29 9.37
CA ASP A 147 8.59 14.40 10.06
C ASP A 147 7.07 14.50 9.82
N GLY A 148 6.51 13.55 9.07
CA GLY A 148 5.10 13.51 8.71
C GLY A 148 4.69 14.42 7.55
N LYS A 149 5.61 15.20 6.97
CA LYS A 149 5.30 16.04 5.81
C LYS A 149 4.93 15.22 4.60
N LEU A 150 3.88 15.64 3.91
CA LEU A 150 3.46 15.04 2.65
C LEU A 150 4.48 15.39 1.55
N LEU A 151 5.13 14.37 0.99
CA LEU A 151 6.13 14.52 -0.07
C LEU A 151 5.55 14.25 -1.45
N SER A 152 4.66 13.27 -1.56
CA SER A 152 4.00 12.93 -2.81
C SER A 152 2.62 12.33 -2.55
N THR A 153 1.73 12.48 -3.51
CA THR A 153 0.42 11.82 -3.52
C THR A 153 0.30 10.91 -4.73
N GLY A 154 -0.52 9.88 -4.61
CA GLY A 154 -0.83 8.97 -5.71
C GLY A 154 -2.32 8.71 -5.83
N ALA A 155 -2.76 8.50 -7.05
CA ALA A 155 -4.07 7.94 -7.38
C ALA A 155 -3.85 6.77 -8.33
N GLY A 156 -4.49 5.64 -8.08
CA GLY A 156 -4.32 4.44 -8.90
C GLY A 156 -5.63 3.73 -9.16
N ALA A 157 -5.66 3.02 -10.29
CA ALA A 157 -6.71 2.07 -10.64
C ALA A 157 -6.11 0.68 -10.81
N TYR A 158 -6.79 -0.33 -10.27
CA TYR A 158 -6.31 -1.71 -10.25
C TYR A 158 -7.41 -2.65 -10.72
N ILE A 159 -7.05 -3.60 -11.58
CA ILE A 159 -7.93 -4.74 -11.85
C ILE A 159 -7.92 -5.68 -10.64
N VAL A 160 -9.09 -6.17 -10.23
CA VAL A 160 -9.26 -6.95 -9.00
C VAL A 160 -10.04 -8.27 -9.22
N SER A 161 -10.35 -8.63 -10.47
CA SER A 161 -11.11 -9.85 -10.80
C SER A 161 -10.58 -10.52 -12.07
#